data_4ec0484d9559338a07a9d0d7fe86ee3b
#
_entry.id   4ec0484d9559338a07a9d0d7fe86ee3b
#
_cell.length_a   1.000
_cell.length_b   1.000
_cell.length_c   1.000
_cell.angle_alpha   90.00
_cell.angle_beta   90.00
_cell.angle_gamma   90.00
#
_symmetry.space_group_name_H-M   'P 1'
#
loop_
_entity.id
_entity.type
_entity.pdbx_description
1 polymer ?
#
loop_
_entity_poly.entity_id
_entity_poly.type
_entity_poly.pdbx_seq_one_letter_code
_entity_poly.pdbx_strand_id
1 'polypeptide(L)'
;MPQFFLLSESLYQLFKTLSTVLLNYFKSFQFPVDRISKTWYTVRMKLESNRRVAACAAGFALPRYAELPTVGLYLDQSVQFVNGCFRTFQGVELTASMVSNYVKKGIISHPIKKKYTRDQLACLIYIVVSKNVLSMENIDSLFKMQRAHYTSAQAYDTFCDELENYLPMCSA
;
A
#
# COMPACT_ATOMS: atom_id res chain seq x y z
N MET A 1 20.83 7.34 22.41
CA MET A 1 19.92 8.00 21.48
C MET A 1 20.16 7.72 19.98
N PRO A 2 20.51 6.52 19.51
CA PRO A 2 20.63 6.24 18.06
C PRO A 2 19.43 5.50 17.46
N GLN A 3 18.49 4.99 18.27
CA GLN A 3 17.41 4.15 17.75
C GLN A 3 16.27 4.92 17.02
N PHE A 4 16.01 6.15 17.39
CA PHE A 4 14.98 6.99 16.74
C PHE A 4 15.38 7.46 15.33
N PHE A 5 16.67 7.66 15.10
CA PHE A 5 17.19 8.10 13.80
C PHE A 5 17.14 6.96 12.76
N LEU A 6 17.35 5.72 13.20
CA LEU A 6 17.33 4.52 12.35
C LEU A 6 15.91 4.12 11.90
N LEU A 7 14.89 4.40 12.72
CA LEU A 7 13.48 4.18 12.38
C LEU A 7 12.98 5.17 11.32
N SER A 8 13.43 6.43 11.38
CA SER A 8 13.05 7.46 10.42
C SER A 8 13.62 7.18 9.02
N GLU A 9 14.81 6.62 8.94
CA GLU A 9 15.49 6.33 7.69
C GLU A 9 14.93 5.08 6.99
N SER A 10 14.60 4.05 7.74
CA SER A 10 13.93 2.85 7.23
C SER A 10 12.52 3.15 6.70
N LEU A 11 11.76 3.97 7.41
CA LEU A 11 10.47 4.49 6.95
C LEU A 11 10.61 5.36 5.70
N TYR A 12 11.61 6.22 5.65
CA TYR A 12 11.85 7.08 4.49
C TYR A 12 12.17 6.27 3.22
N GLN A 13 12.95 5.19 3.34
CA GLN A 13 13.25 4.29 2.23
C GLN A 13 12.03 3.52 1.75
N LEU A 14 11.23 3.02 2.69
CA LEU A 14 9.94 2.41 2.38
C LEU A 14 9.04 3.40 1.63
N PHE A 15 8.97 4.64 2.08
CA PHE A 15 8.19 5.71 1.44
C PHE A 15 8.61 5.96 -0.02
N LYS A 16 9.90 5.94 -0.30
CA LYS A 16 10.43 6.21 -1.63
C LYS A 16 10.12 5.06 -2.59
N THR A 17 10.29 3.82 -2.12
CA THR A 17 9.94 2.63 -2.87
C THR A 17 8.45 2.63 -3.20
N LEU A 18 7.61 2.87 -2.20
CA LEU A 18 6.17 2.97 -2.37
C LEU A 18 5.76 4.06 -3.36
N SER A 19 6.46 5.18 -3.35
CA SER A 19 6.18 6.26 -4.28
C SER A 19 6.52 5.90 -5.72
N THR A 20 7.61 5.18 -5.94
CA THR A 20 8.01 4.69 -7.28
C THR A 20 7.05 3.59 -7.77
N VAL A 21 6.69 2.67 -6.89
CA VAL A 21 5.69 1.62 -7.16
C VAL A 21 4.37 2.24 -7.58
N LEU A 22 3.87 3.19 -6.81
CA LEU A 22 2.63 3.89 -7.13
C LEU A 22 2.72 4.63 -8.46
N LEU A 23 3.84 5.29 -8.77
CA LEU A 23 4.02 5.99 -10.03
C LEU A 23 3.99 5.04 -11.23
N ASN A 24 4.63 3.87 -11.12
CA ASN A 24 4.65 2.90 -12.21
C ASN A 24 3.33 2.13 -12.30
N TYR A 25 2.71 1.85 -11.16
CA TYR A 25 1.33 1.38 -11.12
C TYR A 25 0.40 2.33 -11.87
N PHE A 26 0.53 3.64 -11.67
CA PHE A 26 -0.21 4.66 -12.43
C PHE A 26 0.12 4.65 -13.92
N LYS A 27 1.38 4.47 -14.30
CA LYS A 27 1.79 4.38 -15.70
C LYS A 27 1.23 3.14 -16.38
N SER A 28 1.18 2.01 -15.69
CA SER A 28 0.60 0.75 -16.21
C SER A 28 -0.88 0.91 -16.56
N PHE A 29 -1.58 1.80 -15.87
CA PHE A 29 -2.99 2.13 -16.12
C PHE A 29 -3.21 3.35 -17.04
N GLN A 30 -2.17 3.86 -17.74
CA GLN A 30 -2.23 5.00 -18.66
C GLN A 30 -2.86 6.28 -18.06
N PHE A 31 -2.61 6.56 -16.77
CA PHE A 31 -3.10 7.80 -16.13
C PHE A 31 -2.31 9.04 -16.57
N PRO A 32 -2.96 10.22 -16.75
CA PRO A 32 -2.25 11.47 -17.00
C PRO A 32 -1.43 11.89 -15.76
N VAL A 33 -0.12 11.71 -15.87
CA VAL A 33 0.85 11.82 -14.76
C VAL A 33 1.30 13.27 -14.48
N ASP A 34 0.88 14.22 -15.30
CA ASP A 34 1.44 15.59 -15.35
C ASP A 34 1.30 16.41 -14.07
N ARG A 35 0.35 16.08 -13.23
CA ARG A 35 0.12 16.79 -11.95
C ARG A 35 0.88 16.21 -10.77
N ILE A 36 1.32 14.96 -10.88
CA ILE A 36 1.98 14.20 -9.80
C ILE A 36 3.50 14.27 -9.96
N SER A 37 4.01 14.51 -11.18
CA SER A 37 5.41 14.39 -11.55
C SER A 37 6.38 15.37 -10.86
N LYS A 38 5.94 16.59 -10.53
CA LYS A 38 6.83 17.61 -9.95
C LYS A 38 7.27 17.33 -8.50
N THR A 39 6.41 16.75 -7.69
CA THR A 39 6.74 16.38 -6.30
C THR A 39 7.65 15.16 -6.22
N TRP A 40 7.58 14.26 -7.22
CA TRP A 40 8.28 12.99 -7.27
C TRP A 40 9.74 13.10 -7.72
N TYR A 41 10.07 14.07 -8.55
CA TYR A 41 11.45 14.27 -9.04
C TYR A 41 12.42 14.65 -7.91
N THR A 42 11.95 15.39 -6.92
CA THR A 42 12.78 15.86 -5.79
C THR A 42 13.12 14.72 -4.81
N VAL A 43 12.28 13.71 -4.70
CA VAL A 43 12.46 12.55 -3.82
C VAL A 43 13.46 11.55 -4.39
N ARG A 44 13.60 11.47 -5.73
CA ARG A 44 14.45 10.49 -6.42
C ARG A 44 15.95 10.69 -6.23
N MET A 45 16.43 11.88 -5.89
CA MET A 45 17.86 12.23 -5.95
C MET A 45 18.70 11.94 -4.68
N LYS A 46 18.16 11.36 -3.61
CA LYS A 46 18.90 11.23 -2.32
C LYS A 46 19.08 9.81 -1.78
N LEU A 47 19.22 8.81 -2.66
CA LEU A 47 19.15 7.39 -2.29
C LEU A 47 20.31 6.51 -2.70
N GLU A 48 21.45 6.82 -2.28
CA GLU A 48 22.52 5.84 -2.20
C GLU A 48 22.79 5.53 -0.73
N SER A 49 22.41 4.36 -0.35
CA SER A 49 22.82 3.60 0.84
C SER A 49 21.68 3.17 1.78
N ASN A 50 21.14 1.96 1.59
CA ASN A 50 20.69 1.20 2.74
C ASN A 50 20.56 -0.31 2.48
N ARG A 51 21.62 -1.05 2.80
CA ARG A 51 21.68 -2.53 2.80
C ARG A 51 20.62 -3.19 3.71
N ARG A 52 19.97 -2.45 4.63
CA ARG A 52 18.98 -2.97 5.57
C ARG A 52 17.57 -3.10 5.00
N VAL A 53 17.16 -2.17 4.13
CA VAL A 53 15.87 -2.29 3.41
C VAL A 53 15.89 -3.48 2.46
N ALA A 54 17.05 -3.72 1.85
CA ALA A 54 17.30 -4.89 1.02
C ALA A 54 17.00 -6.21 1.74
N ALA A 55 17.45 -6.34 2.97
CA ALA A 55 17.25 -7.55 3.78
C ALA A 55 15.76 -7.74 4.16
N CYS A 56 15.02 -6.64 4.38
CA CYS A 56 13.58 -6.70 4.67
C CYS A 56 12.74 -6.94 3.42
N ALA A 57 13.22 -6.51 2.25
CA ALA A 57 12.53 -6.67 0.97
C ALA A 57 12.77 -8.04 0.33
N ALA A 58 13.88 -8.69 0.68
CA ALA A 58 14.20 -10.02 0.16
C ALA A 58 13.17 -11.04 0.65
N GLY A 59 12.37 -11.58 -0.29
CA GLY A 59 11.33 -12.56 0.01
C GLY A 59 10.01 -11.97 0.50
N PHE A 60 9.82 -10.65 0.47
CA PHE A 60 8.51 -10.06 0.74
C PHE A 60 7.57 -10.34 -0.43
N ALA A 61 6.42 -10.92 -0.12
CA ALA A 61 5.33 -11.12 -1.06
C ALA A 61 4.00 -10.83 -0.36
N LEU A 62 3.12 -10.14 -1.05
CA LEU A 62 1.73 -9.97 -0.62
C LEU A 62 0.89 -11.17 -1.09
N PRO A 63 -0.10 -11.59 -0.30
CA PRO A 63 -1.06 -12.59 -0.77
C PRO A 63 -1.77 -12.07 -2.02
N ARG A 64 -1.88 -12.89 -3.06
CA ARG A 64 -2.64 -12.56 -4.27
C ARG A 64 -4.13 -12.47 -3.96
N TYR A 65 -4.88 -11.81 -4.84
CA TYR A 65 -6.31 -11.64 -4.62
C TYR A 65 -7.04 -12.96 -4.35
N ALA A 66 -6.68 -14.03 -5.07
CA ALA A 66 -7.27 -15.37 -4.90
C ALA A 66 -6.96 -15.98 -3.53
N GLU A 67 -5.85 -15.59 -2.90
CA GLU A 67 -5.39 -16.07 -1.59
C GLU A 67 -6.01 -15.29 -0.42
N LEU A 68 -6.59 -14.12 -0.69
CA LEU A 68 -7.29 -13.35 0.33
C LEU A 68 -8.52 -14.13 0.84
N PRO A 69 -8.87 -14.00 2.14
CA PRO A 69 -10.02 -14.69 2.73
C PRO A 69 -11.31 -14.49 1.93
N THR A 70 -11.94 -15.59 1.55
CA THR A 70 -13.26 -15.59 0.87
C THR A 70 -14.39 -15.35 1.86
N VAL A 71 -14.20 -15.77 3.11
CA VAL A 71 -15.15 -15.56 4.21
C VAL A 71 -14.94 -14.16 4.77
N GLY A 72 -16.03 -13.40 4.91
CA GLY A 72 -15.95 -12.06 5.48
C GLY A 72 -15.40 -12.07 6.92
N LEU A 73 -14.44 -11.18 7.20
CA LEU A 73 -13.77 -11.03 8.50
C LEU A 73 -14.39 -9.91 9.32
N TYR A 74 -14.48 -10.07 10.63
CA TYR A 74 -14.82 -8.96 11.54
C TYR A 74 -13.67 -7.93 11.58
N LEU A 75 -13.96 -6.73 12.08
CA LEU A 75 -13.03 -5.61 12.10
C LEU A 75 -11.65 -5.99 12.67
N ASP A 76 -11.61 -6.59 13.86
CA ASP A 76 -10.36 -6.94 14.52
C ASP A 76 -9.59 -8.02 13.75
N GLN A 77 -10.30 -8.99 13.16
CA GLN A 77 -9.71 -10.02 12.30
C GLN A 77 -9.12 -9.41 11.02
N SER A 78 -9.83 -8.43 10.42
CA SER A 78 -9.36 -7.72 9.24
C SER A 78 -8.09 -6.93 9.53
N VAL A 79 -8.05 -6.23 10.65
CA VAL A 79 -6.87 -5.49 11.11
C VAL A 79 -5.69 -6.44 11.35
N GLN A 80 -5.94 -7.57 12.03
CA GLN A 80 -4.93 -8.59 12.31
C GLN A 80 -4.38 -9.23 11.02
N PHE A 81 -5.25 -9.55 10.08
CA PHE A 81 -4.88 -10.10 8.78
C PHE A 81 -4.01 -9.14 7.99
N VAL A 82 -4.45 -7.88 7.84
CA VAL A 82 -3.69 -6.86 7.10
C VAL A 82 -2.34 -6.59 7.73
N ASN A 83 -2.27 -6.40 9.06
CA ASN A 83 -1.00 -6.20 9.76
C ASN A 83 -0.09 -7.43 9.63
N GLY A 84 -0.67 -8.63 9.54
CA GLY A 84 0.04 -9.87 9.29
C GLY A 84 0.81 -9.86 7.97
N CYS A 85 0.28 -9.23 6.93
CA CYS A 85 0.95 -9.09 5.63
C CYS A 85 2.21 -8.21 5.70
N PHE A 86 2.32 -7.32 6.68
CA PHE A 86 3.41 -6.34 6.81
C PHE A 86 4.32 -6.55 8.03
N ARG A 87 4.37 -7.76 8.59
CA ARG A 87 5.16 -8.06 9.82
C ARG A 87 6.64 -7.71 9.71
N THR A 88 7.19 -7.77 8.50
CA THR A 88 8.60 -7.45 8.23
C THR A 88 8.88 -5.95 8.19
N PHE A 89 7.83 -5.12 8.06
CA PHE A 89 7.96 -3.68 7.96
C PHE A 89 7.49 -2.99 9.25
N GLN A 90 8.44 -2.44 10.00
CA GLN A 90 8.12 -1.66 11.20
C GLN A 90 7.47 -0.31 10.81
N GLY A 91 6.46 0.11 11.56
CA GLY A 91 5.77 1.38 11.34
C GLY A 91 4.70 1.37 10.25
N VAL A 92 4.45 0.21 9.62
CA VAL A 92 3.35 0.00 8.68
C VAL A 92 2.22 -0.71 9.41
N GLU A 93 1.36 0.07 10.07
CA GLU A 93 0.27 -0.48 10.89
C GLU A 93 -1.09 0.07 10.48
N LEU A 94 -2.10 -0.80 10.57
CA LEU A 94 -3.51 -0.49 10.47
C LEU A 94 -4.14 -0.64 11.86
N THR A 95 -5.01 0.30 12.22
CA THR A 95 -5.80 0.23 13.46
C THR A 95 -7.29 0.17 13.16
N ALA A 96 -8.09 -0.38 14.09
CA ALA A 96 -9.55 -0.40 13.97
C ALA A 96 -10.15 1.01 13.80
N SER A 97 -9.57 1.99 14.46
CA SER A 97 -9.96 3.41 14.33
C SER A 97 -9.72 3.95 12.93
N MET A 98 -8.58 3.61 12.30
CA MET A 98 -8.29 3.98 10.91
C MET A 98 -9.31 3.37 9.94
N VAL A 99 -9.60 2.07 10.06
CA VAL A 99 -10.60 1.39 9.22
C VAL A 99 -11.96 2.05 9.34
N SER A 100 -12.40 2.32 10.58
CA SER A 100 -13.67 3.01 10.84
C SER A 100 -13.71 4.40 10.20
N ASN A 101 -12.61 5.13 10.22
CA ASN A 101 -12.50 6.43 9.56
C ASN A 101 -12.57 6.33 8.03
N TYR A 102 -11.95 5.31 7.42
CA TYR A 102 -12.01 5.09 5.97
C TYR A 102 -13.42 4.73 5.51
N VAL A 103 -14.15 3.93 6.29
CA VAL A 103 -15.56 3.64 6.04
C VAL A 103 -16.41 4.90 6.19
N LYS A 104 -16.22 5.68 7.27
CA LYS A 104 -16.93 6.95 7.50
C LYS A 104 -16.73 7.96 6.37
N LYS A 105 -15.52 8.01 5.80
CA LYS A 105 -15.19 8.88 4.65
C LYS A 105 -15.66 8.32 3.29
N GLY A 106 -16.23 7.13 3.25
CA GLY A 106 -16.70 6.50 2.02
C GLY A 106 -15.60 5.95 1.11
N ILE A 107 -14.34 5.94 1.56
CA ILE A 107 -13.20 5.38 0.79
C ILE A 107 -13.36 3.85 0.67
N ILE A 108 -13.82 3.23 1.73
CA ILE A 108 -14.19 1.82 1.78
C ILE A 108 -15.70 1.74 2.02
N SER A 109 -16.38 0.85 1.33
CA SER A 109 -17.81 0.60 1.53
C SER A 109 -18.10 0.08 2.94
N HIS A 110 -19.33 0.23 3.40
CA HIS A 110 -19.74 -0.31 4.70
C HIS A 110 -19.63 -1.84 4.72
N PRO A 111 -19.17 -2.42 5.85
CA PRO A 111 -19.09 -3.86 6.00
C PRO A 111 -20.50 -4.50 5.98
N ILE A 112 -20.64 -5.65 5.35
CA ILE A 112 -21.89 -6.40 5.28
C ILE A 112 -22.04 -7.24 6.55
N LYS A 113 -23.09 -7.04 7.34
CA LYS A 113 -23.30 -7.72 8.62
C LYS A 113 -22.05 -7.66 9.54
N LYS A 114 -21.40 -6.49 9.61
CA LYS A 114 -20.17 -6.22 10.37
C LYS A 114 -18.93 -6.99 9.87
N LYS A 115 -19.00 -7.61 8.68
CA LYS A 115 -17.88 -8.36 8.08
C LYS A 115 -17.36 -7.65 6.85
N TYR A 116 -16.04 -7.59 6.75
CA TYR A 116 -15.30 -7.04 5.62
C TYR A 116 -15.07 -8.14 4.58
N THR A 117 -15.37 -7.84 3.33
CA THR A 117 -15.22 -8.76 2.19
C THR A 117 -13.77 -8.80 1.71
N ARG A 118 -13.47 -9.74 0.79
CA ARG A 118 -12.19 -9.83 0.10
C ARG A 118 -11.79 -8.52 -0.57
N ASP A 119 -12.71 -7.87 -1.30
CA ASP A 119 -12.45 -6.58 -1.95
C ASP A 119 -12.07 -5.49 -0.94
N GLN A 120 -12.75 -5.47 0.22
CA GLN A 120 -12.44 -4.51 1.26
C GLN A 120 -11.07 -4.78 1.91
N LEU A 121 -10.67 -6.05 2.06
CA LEU A 121 -9.33 -6.42 2.52
C LEU A 121 -8.25 -5.98 1.53
N ALA A 122 -8.46 -6.20 0.23
CA ALA A 122 -7.56 -5.73 -0.83
C ALA A 122 -7.40 -4.19 -0.78
N CYS A 123 -8.50 -3.45 -0.63
CA CYS A 123 -8.46 -1.99 -0.44
C CYS A 123 -7.70 -1.58 0.82
N LEU A 124 -7.86 -2.29 1.95
CA LEU A 124 -7.16 -1.99 3.19
C LEU A 124 -5.65 -2.19 3.05
N ILE A 125 -5.20 -3.29 2.41
CA ILE A 125 -3.79 -3.54 2.11
C ILE A 125 -3.22 -2.42 1.25
N TYR A 126 -3.93 -2.02 0.18
CA TYR A 126 -3.54 -0.90 -0.66
C TYR A 126 -3.40 0.41 0.11
N ILE A 127 -4.38 0.75 0.98
CA ILE A 127 -4.36 1.97 1.78
C ILE A 127 -3.17 1.98 2.74
N VAL A 128 -2.88 0.87 3.40
CA VAL A 128 -1.76 0.77 4.36
C VAL A 128 -0.43 1.10 3.70
N VAL A 129 -0.24 0.64 2.46
CA VAL A 129 0.94 0.94 1.65
C VAL A 129 0.94 2.41 1.21
N SER A 130 -0.19 2.91 0.74
CA SER A 130 -0.29 4.19 0.04
C SER A 130 -0.48 5.42 0.95
N LYS A 131 -1.07 5.25 2.14
CA LYS A 131 -1.47 6.34 3.06
C LYS A 131 -0.34 7.28 3.46
N ASN A 132 0.89 6.78 3.39
CA ASN A 132 2.06 7.54 3.77
C ASN A 132 2.62 8.40 2.62
N VAL A 133 2.14 8.17 1.40
CA VAL A 133 2.64 8.81 0.16
C VAL A 133 1.54 9.64 -0.49
N LEU A 134 0.30 9.17 -0.42
CA LEU A 134 -0.86 9.80 -1.03
C LEU A 134 -1.82 10.35 0.02
N SER A 135 -2.46 11.47 -0.29
CA SER A 135 -3.59 11.94 0.50
C SER A 135 -4.79 11.00 0.37
N MET A 136 -5.67 11.00 1.35
CA MET A 136 -6.88 10.18 1.33
C MET A 136 -7.79 10.49 0.13
N GLU A 137 -7.84 11.74 -0.30
CA GLU A 137 -8.59 12.21 -1.47
C GLU A 137 -8.01 11.62 -2.76
N ASN A 138 -6.68 11.54 -2.85
CA ASN A 138 -6.00 10.92 -3.99
C ASN A 138 -6.25 9.42 -4.02
N ILE A 139 -6.22 8.73 -2.88
CA ILE A 139 -6.53 7.30 -2.77
C ILE A 139 -7.99 7.03 -3.20
N ASP A 140 -8.94 7.84 -2.74
CA ASP A 140 -10.34 7.71 -3.12
C ASP A 140 -10.55 7.92 -4.63
N SER A 141 -9.91 8.94 -5.20
CA SER A 141 -9.94 9.21 -6.64
C SER A 141 -9.40 8.05 -7.45
N LEU A 142 -8.33 7.42 -6.97
CA LEU A 142 -7.74 6.22 -7.55
C LEU A 142 -8.69 5.03 -7.55
N PHE A 143 -9.30 4.74 -6.42
CA PHE A 143 -10.23 3.63 -6.30
C PHE A 143 -11.45 3.84 -7.22
N LYS A 144 -11.93 5.06 -7.37
CA LYS A 144 -13.01 5.39 -8.31
C LYS A 144 -12.61 5.11 -9.76
N MET A 145 -11.42 5.54 -10.15
CA MET A 145 -10.89 5.28 -11.50
C MET A 145 -10.65 3.79 -11.76
N GLN A 146 -10.04 3.08 -10.81
CA GLN A 146 -9.81 1.64 -10.93
C GLN A 146 -11.11 0.87 -11.15
N ARG A 147 -12.12 1.13 -10.33
CA ARG A 147 -13.43 0.46 -10.42
C ARG A 147 -14.15 0.71 -11.74
N ALA A 148 -13.85 1.80 -12.43
CA ALA A 148 -14.44 2.11 -13.73
C ALA A 148 -13.86 1.25 -14.87
N HIS A 149 -12.64 0.70 -14.72
CA HIS A 149 -11.91 0.06 -15.82
C HIS A 149 -11.43 -1.36 -15.51
N TYR A 150 -11.34 -1.75 -14.25
CA TYR A 150 -10.72 -3.02 -13.83
C TYR A 150 -11.55 -3.72 -12.75
N THR A 151 -11.44 -5.04 -12.72
CA THR A 151 -11.94 -5.82 -11.60
C THR A 151 -11.05 -5.64 -10.37
N SER A 152 -11.60 -5.87 -9.17
CA SER A 152 -10.82 -5.79 -7.92
C SER A 152 -9.61 -6.73 -7.94
N ALA A 153 -9.75 -7.92 -8.53
CA ALA A 153 -8.67 -8.89 -8.65
C ALA A 153 -7.53 -8.34 -9.54
N GLN A 154 -7.86 -7.87 -10.74
CA GLN A 154 -6.86 -7.32 -11.66
C GLN A 154 -6.12 -6.13 -11.04
N ALA A 155 -6.85 -5.19 -10.46
CA ALA A 155 -6.26 -4.00 -9.86
C ALA A 155 -5.33 -4.37 -8.68
N TYR A 156 -5.76 -5.29 -7.83
CA TYR A 156 -4.98 -5.70 -6.67
C TYR A 156 -3.74 -6.53 -7.05
N ASP A 157 -3.87 -7.52 -7.95
CA ASP A 157 -2.74 -8.36 -8.35
C ASP A 157 -1.69 -7.54 -9.11
N THR A 158 -2.09 -6.61 -10.00
CA THR A 158 -1.16 -5.67 -10.62
C THR A 158 -0.42 -4.82 -9.58
N PHE A 159 -1.12 -4.35 -8.53
CA PHE A 159 -0.48 -3.63 -7.44
C PHE A 159 0.55 -4.49 -6.69
N CYS A 160 0.26 -5.75 -6.42
CA CYS A 160 1.20 -6.69 -5.80
C CYS A 160 2.44 -6.90 -6.68
N ASP A 161 2.24 -7.13 -7.99
CA ASP A 161 3.35 -7.32 -8.95
C ASP A 161 4.28 -6.11 -8.98
N GLU A 162 3.71 -4.91 -9.09
CA GLU A 162 4.50 -3.67 -9.10
C GLU A 162 5.27 -3.48 -7.79
N LEU A 163 4.63 -3.72 -6.65
CA LEU A 163 5.28 -3.59 -5.34
C LEU A 163 6.45 -4.57 -5.21
N GLU A 164 6.25 -5.84 -5.56
CA GLU A 164 7.26 -6.89 -5.46
C GLU A 164 8.41 -6.70 -6.43
N ASN A 165 8.14 -6.21 -7.64
CA ASN A 165 9.17 -5.92 -8.64
C ASN A 165 10.09 -4.76 -8.24
N TYR A 166 9.57 -3.76 -7.51
CA TYR A 166 10.34 -2.58 -7.13
C TYR A 166 11.07 -2.69 -5.80
N LEU A 167 10.57 -3.47 -4.86
CA LEU A 167 11.22 -3.64 -3.56
C LEU A 167 12.67 -4.15 -3.67
N PRO A 168 13.01 -5.16 -4.50
CA PRO A 168 14.38 -5.62 -4.66
C PRO A 168 15.31 -4.61 -5.35
N MET A 169 14.79 -3.76 -6.24
CA MET A 169 15.59 -2.76 -6.95
C MET A 169 16.15 -1.66 -6.04
N CYS A 170 15.60 -1.51 -4.84
CA CYS A 170 16.12 -0.59 -3.83
C CYS A 170 17.29 -1.19 -3.04
N SER A 171 17.67 -2.43 -3.35
CA SER A 171 18.70 -3.22 -2.70
C SER A 171 20.05 -3.19 -3.41
N ALA A 172 20.09 -2.70 -4.64
CA ALA A 172 21.27 -2.57 -5.47
C ALA A 172 21.71 -1.10 -5.48
#